data_3b606233f4aa42f8ce364169bead5860
#
_entry.id   3b606233f4aa42f8ce364169bead5860
#
_cell.length_a   1.000
_cell.length_b   1.000
_cell.length_c   1.000
_cell.angle_alpha   90.00
_cell.angle_beta   90.00
_cell.angle_gamma   90.00
#
_symmetry.space_group_name_H-M   'P 1'
#
loop_
_entity.id
_entity.type
_entity.pdbx_description
1 polymer ?
#
loop_
_entity_poly.entity_id
_entity_poly.type
_entity_poly.pdbx_seq_one_letter_code
_entity_poly.pdbx_strand_id
1 'polypeptide(L)'
;VNARSRAGESEGHIAVLGAGSWGTVFSHMLARGGNRVRLWARRAELASQINDNHENASYVPGLKLPASVWASSDTEDVIQGARGIVLAVPAQSLRANLEAWPSIAHLPVVSLIKGIERGSDERMSQILATTGGISESRIAVLSGPNLAREIAREQPCASVIASASEETAREVALWCSAPYFRAYVSRDVTGVEVAGAMKNVIAIAVGAAAGLGYGDNTRASLITRGLAEITRLGVALGAETSTFAGLAGMGDLVATCASPLSRNFRLGKALGEGQSLEEARASVGQTAEGVPTARAVAELAERSQLDLPITRALVDVVDRGRNIAEVTSALLSRSVRFE
;
A
#
# COMPACT_ATOMS: atom_id res chain seq x y z
N VAL A 1 -33.98 -1.22 3.81
CA VAL A 1 -34.36 -2.56 4.29
C VAL A 1 -33.25 -3.07 5.18
N ASN A 2 -33.62 -3.39 6.42
CA ASN A 2 -32.77 -3.70 7.57
C ASN A 2 -31.76 -4.84 7.32
N ALA A 3 -30.47 -4.49 7.22
CA ALA A 3 -29.35 -5.44 7.28
C ALA A 3 -28.66 -5.47 8.67
N ARG A 4 -29.39 -5.13 9.74
CA ARG A 4 -28.85 -5.03 11.11
C ARG A 4 -29.07 -6.27 12.00
N SER A 5 -29.43 -7.42 11.46
CA SER A 5 -29.69 -8.60 12.28
C SER A 5 -29.09 -9.89 11.69
N ARG A 6 -27.76 -9.95 11.58
CA ARG A 6 -26.97 -11.18 11.51
C ARG A 6 -25.51 -10.94 11.91
N ALA A 7 -25.27 -10.20 12.99
CA ALA A 7 -24.04 -10.30 13.76
C ALA A 7 -24.21 -11.49 14.73
N GLY A 8 -24.37 -12.69 14.18
CA GLY A 8 -24.07 -13.92 14.89
C GLY A 8 -22.57 -13.88 15.14
N GLU A 9 -22.16 -14.07 16.39
CA GLU A 9 -20.78 -14.18 16.83
C GLU A 9 -20.06 -15.17 15.93
N SER A 10 -19.36 -14.68 14.89
CA SER A 10 -18.45 -15.53 14.13
C SER A 10 -17.31 -15.86 15.09
N GLU A 11 -17.27 -17.10 15.53
CA GLU A 11 -16.16 -17.61 16.33
C GLU A 11 -14.83 -17.28 15.60
N GLY A 12 -13.88 -16.59 16.29
CA GLY A 12 -12.59 -16.21 15.76
C GLY A 12 -12.35 -14.70 15.73
N HIS A 13 -11.17 -14.33 15.29
CA HIS A 13 -10.71 -12.95 15.17
C HIS A 13 -10.08 -12.72 13.79
N ILE A 14 -9.82 -11.46 13.43
CA ILE A 14 -8.97 -11.11 12.29
C ILE A 14 -7.55 -10.89 12.82
N ALA A 15 -6.59 -11.61 12.26
CA ALA A 15 -5.17 -11.41 12.54
C ALA A 15 -4.60 -10.34 11.61
N VAL A 16 -3.99 -9.30 12.18
CA VAL A 16 -3.32 -8.23 11.43
C VAL A 16 -1.82 -8.36 11.65
N LEU A 17 -1.08 -8.69 10.60
CA LEU A 17 0.37 -8.88 10.66
C LEU A 17 1.08 -7.61 10.22
N GLY A 18 1.51 -6.81 11.23
CA GLY A 18 2.24 -5.55 11.06
C GLY A 18 1.59 -4.37 11.77
N ALA A 19 2.21 -3.92 12.87
CA ALA A 19 1.77 -2.78 13.68
C ALA A 19 2.40 -1.45 13.25
N GLY A 20 2.59 -1.23 11.93
CA GLY A 20 2.91 0.08 11.38
C GLY A 20 1.69 1.00 11.36
N SER A 21 1.84 2.24 10.83
CA SER A 21 0.73 3.20 10.79
C SER A 21 -0.52 2.63 10.11
N TRP A 22 -0.35 1.97 8.95
CA TRP A 22 -1.50 1.45 8.20
C TRP A 22 -2.13 0.22 8.89
N GLY A 23 -1.32 -0.74 9.35
CA GLY A 23 -1.86 -1.91 10.08
C GLY A 23 -2.56 -1.53 11.38
N THR A 24 -2.06 -0.53 12.12
CA THR A 24 -2.70 -0.02 13.33
C THR A 24 -4.05 0.63 13.03
N VAL A 25 -4.11 1.51 12.02
CA VAL A 25 -5.36 2.16 11.63
C VAL A 25 -6.36 1.17 11.05
N PHE A 26 -5.89 0.18 10.30
CA PHE A 26 -6.74 -0.87 9.76
C PHE A 26 -7.30 -1.77 10.88
N SER A 27 -6.50 -2.07 11.91
CA SER A 27 -6.97 -2.78 13.12
C SER A 27 -8.07 -2.00 13.85
N HIS A 28 -7.90 -0.67 13.98
CA HIS A 28 -8.94 0.20 14.53
C HIS A 28 -10.22 0.12 13.68
N MET A 29 -10.10 0.24 12.36
CA MET A 29 -11.24 0.19 11.45
C MET A 29 -11.98 -1.15 11.52
N LEU A 30 -11.26 -2.28 11.52
CA LEU A 30 -11.85 -3.62 11.68
C LEU A 30 -12.62 -3.73 13.01
N ALA A 31 -12.02 -3.24 14.10
CA ALA A 31 -12.66 -3.26 15.42
C ALA A 31 -13.89 -2.35 15.49
N ARG A 32 -13.87 -1.18 14.84
CA ARG A 32 -15.03 -0.30 14.67
C ARG A 32 -16.16 -0.96 13.85
N GLY A 33 -15.79 -1.88 12.95
CA GLY A 33 -16.71 -2.73 12.20
C GLY A 33 -17.25 -3.94 12.99
N GLY A 34 -16.91 -4.06 14.30
CA GLY A 34 -17.41 -5.12 15.18
C GLY A 34 -16.52 -6.38 15.22
N ASN A 35 -15.35 -6.37 14.60
CA ASN A 35 -14.45 -7.54 14.65
C ASN A 35 -13.60 -7.55 15.92
N ARG A 36 -13.27 -8.75 16.41
CA ARG A 36 -12.14 -8.96 17.31
C ARG A 36 -10.87 -8.96 16.47
N VAL A 37 -9.81 -8.28 16.94
CA VAL A 37 -8.56 -8.13 16.19
C VAL A 37 -7.37 -8.54 17.05
N ARG A 38 -6.48 -9.36 16.50
CA ARG A 38 -5.14 -9.59 17.05
C ARG A 38 -4.11 -8.97 16.13
N LEU A 39 -3.29 -8.08 16.72
CA LEU A 39 -2.30 -7.28 15.99
C LEU A 39 -0.89 -7.77 16.31
N TRP A 40 -0.16 -8.22 15.30
CA TRP A 40 1.24 -8.57 15.47
C TRP A 40 2.15 -7.34 15.42
N ALA A 41 2.91 -7.14 16.49
CA ALA A 41 3.92 -6.10 16.61
C ALA A 41 5.28 -6.76 16.87
N ARG A 42 6.18 -6.72 15.88
CA ARG A 42 7.51 -7.39 15.95
C ARG A 42 8.28 -7.14 17.26
N ARG A 43 8.12 -5.97 17.89
CA ARG A 43 8.75 -5.62 19.16
C ARG A 43 7.78 -5.89 20.31
N ALA A 44 8.21 -6.68 21.31
CA ALA A 44 7.40 -7.02 22.46
C ALA A 44 6.97 -5.77 23.26
N GLU A 45 7.87 -4.79 23.40
CA GLU A 45 7.59 -3.56 24.11
C GLU A 45 6.46 -2.76 23.43
N LEU A 46 6.39 -2.80 22.09
CA LEU A 46 5.31 -2.15 21.35
C LEU A 46 3.98 -2.87 21.55
N ALA A 47 3.99 -4.20 21.57
CA ALA A 47 2.79 -4.99 21.85
C ALA A 47 2.24 -4.69 23.25
N SER A 48 3.11 -4.68 24.27
CA SER A 48 2.73 -4.32 25.64
C SER A 48 2.17 -2.90 25.71
N GLN A 49 2.84 -1.91 25.11
CA GLN A 49 2.36 -0.53 25.07
C GLN A 49 0.97 -0.41 24.45
N ILE A 50 0.73 -1.15 23.36
CA ILE A 50 -0.60 -1.16 22.70
C ILE A 50 -1.66 -1.73 23.65
N ASN A 51 -1.37 -2.80 24.36
CA ASN A 51 -2.32 -3.43 25.28
C ASN A 51 -2.59 -2.56 26.51
N ASP A 52 -1.53 -1.97 27.10
CA ASP A 52 -1.63 -1.20 28.35
C ASP A 52 -2.31 0.17 28.13
N ASN A 53 -2.00 0.82 27.00
CA ASN A 53 -2.47 2.19 26.73
C ASN A 53 -3.59 2.26 25.69
N HIS A 54 -3.96 1.15 25.08
CA HIS A 54 -4.85 1.11 23.91
C HIS A 54 -4.45 2.12 22.84
N GLU A 55 -3.14 2.25 22.57
CA GLU A 55 -2.58 3.23 21.64
C GLU A 55 -1.25 2.77 21.08
N ASN A 56 -1.06 2.97 19.78
CA ASN A 56 0.26 2.84 19.14
C ASN A 56 0.86 4.23 18.89
N ALA A 57 1.33 4.87 19.96
CA ALA A 57 1.85 6.24 19.91
C ALA A 57 3.08 6.40 19.01
N SER A 58 3.87 5.33 18.79
CA SER A 58 5.03 5.34 17.91
C SER A 58 4.67 5.55 16.42
N TYR A 59 3.48 5.12 15.99
CA TYR A 59 3.07 5.15 14.60
C TYR A 59 1.83 5.99 14.33
N VAL A 60 0.89 6.05 15.28
CA VAL A 60 -0.36 6.81 15.15
C VAL A 60 -0.71 7.45 16.49
N PRO A 61 0.06 8.47 16.91
CA PRO A 61 -0.18 9.14 18.18
C PRO A 61 -1.58 9.74 18.23
N GLY A 62 -2.26 9.56 19.37
CA GLY A 62 -3.60 10.06 19.63
C GLY A 62 -4.75 9.16 19.16
N LEU A 63 -4.47 8.05 18.43
CA LEU A 63 -5.51 7.10 18.06
C LEU A 63 -5.73 6.08 19.17
N LYS A 64 -6.89 6.14 19.84
CA LYS A 64 -7.29 5.12 20.81
C LYS A 64 -7.88 3.91 20.11
N LEU A 65 -7.28 2.74 20.39
CA LEU A 65 -7.74 1.47 19.84
C LEU A 65 -8.89 0.91 20.72
N PRO A 66 -9.94 0.35 20.10
CA PRO A 66 -11.00 -0.34 20.86
C PRO A 66 -10.43 -1.51 21.68
N ALA A 67 -11.07 -1.85 22.80
CA ALA A 67 -10.69 -2.97 23.67
C ALA A 67 -10.73 -4.34 22.97
N SER A 68 -11.39 -4.45 21.81
CA SER A 68 -11.39 -5.64 20.95
C SER A 68 -10.11 -5.80 20.12
N VAL A 69 -9.16 -4.87 20.21
CA VAL A 69 -7.82 -4.98 19.62
C VAL A 69 -6.84 -5.41 20.71
N TRP A 70 -6.18 -6.53 20.49
CA TRP A 70 -5.11 -7.04 21.35
C TRP A 70 -3.85 -7.27 20.53
N ALA A 71 -2.67 -7.00 21.09
CA ALA A 71 -1.41 -7.10 20.38
C ALA A 71 -0.48 -8.15 21.01
N SER A 72 0.29 -8.85 20.17
CA SER A 72 1.37 -9.75 20.58
C SER A 72 2.58 -9.60 19.67
N SER A 73 3.75 -9.92 20.19
CA SER A 73 4.98 -10.08 19.40
C SER A 73 5.15 -11.52 18.90
N ASP A 74 4.38 -12.45 19.42
CA ASP A 74 4.33 -13.83 18.94
C ASP A 74 3.31 -13.95 17.81
N THR A 75 3.76 -14.44 16.66
CA THR A 75 2.89 -14.65 15.49
C THR A 75 1.93 -15.81 15.69
N GLU A 76 2.31 -16.82 16.46
CA GLU A 76 1.44 -17.96 16.74
C GLU A 76 0.22 -17.53 17.56
N ASP A 77 0.42 -16.71 18.59
CA ASP A 77 -0.66 -16.10 19.37
C ASP A 77 -1.63 -15.31 18.51
N VAL A 78 -1.11 -14.62 17.49
CA VAL A 78 -1.93 -13.76 16.62
C VAL A 78 -2.67 -14.57 15.58
N ILE A 79 -2.07 -15.62 15.02
CA ILE A 79 -2.64 -16.41 13.92
C ILE A 79 -3.57 -17.51 14.44
N GLN A 80 -3.29 -18.12 15.58
CA GLN A 80 -4.08 -19.23 16.11
C GLN A 80 -5.53 -18.83 16.38
N GLY A 81 -6.48 -19.53 15.74
CA GLY A 81 -7.91 -19.24 15.85
C GLY A 81 -8.38 -18.03 15.05
N ALA A 82 -7.53 -17.49 14.18
CA ALA A 82 -7.95 -16.47 13.23
C ALA A 82 -8.90 -17.05 12.16
N ARG A 83 -9.88 -16.25 11.72
CA ARG A 83 -10.75 -16.56 10.58
C ARG A 83 -10.30 -15.88 9.29
N GLY A 84 -9.31 -15.01 9.37
CA GLY A 84 -8.70 -14.32 8.23
C GLY A 84 -7.49 -13.50 8.62
N ILE A 85 -6.65 -13.25 7.65
CA ILE A 85 -5.34 -12.58 7.82
C ILE A 85 -5.32 -11.27 7.05
N VAL A 86 -4.79 -10.23 7.67
CA VAL A 86 -4.46 -8.93 7.05
C VAL A 86 -2.95 -8.74 7.10
N LEU A 87 -2.33 -8.48 5.94
CA LEU A 87 -0.89 -8.23 5.83
C LEU A 87 -0.61 -6.75 5.67
N ALA A 88 0.17 -6.20 6.60
CA ALA A 88 0.54 -4.79 6.65
C ALA A 88 2.04 -4.57 6.96
N VAL A 89 2.89 -5.50 6.53
CA VAL A 89 4.36 -5.42 6.62
C VAL A 89 4.96 -4.71 5.41
N PRO A 90 6.22 -4.25 5.46
CA PRO A 90 6.90 -3.74 4.27
C PRO A 90 7.03 -4.79 3.16
N ALA A 91 6.89 -4.35 1.89
CA ALA A 91 6.91 -5.24 0.72
C ALA A 91 8.16 -6.14 0.67
N GLN A 92 9.33 -5.55 0.90
CA GLN A 92 10.62 -6.25 0.83
C GLN A 92 10.85 -7.25 1.97
N SER A 93 9.96 -7.33 2.96
CA SER A 93 10.05 -8.28 4.07
C SER A 93 9.01 -9.40 4.00
N LEU A 94 8.10 -9.37 3.04
CA LEU A 94 6.97 -10.30 3.00
C LEU A 94 7.44 -11.75 2.88
N ARG A 95 8.34 -12.05 1.94
CA ARG A 95 8.86 -13.41 1.72
C ARG A 95 9.50 -14.00 2.97
N ALA A 96 10.46 -13.29 3.55
CA ALA A 96 11.15 -13.74 4.76
C ALA A 96 10.20 -13.92 5.95
N ASN A 97 9.17 -13.09 6.05
CA ASN A 97 8.15 -13.24 7.07
C ASN A 97 7.29 -14.50 6.84
N LEU A 98 6.87 -14.78 5.61
CA LEU A 98 6.09 -15.99 5.29
C LEU A 98 6.87 -17.28 5.57
N GLU A 99 8.18 -17.27 5.35
CA GLU A 99 9.07 -18.39 5.68
C GLU A 99 9.22 -18.60 7.20
N ALA A 100 9.10 -17.54 7.98
CA ALA A 100 9.29 -17.58 9.44
C ALA A 100 7.98 -17.76 10.23
N TRP A 101 6.84 -17.40 9.66
CA TRP A 101 5.54 -17.47 10.34
C TRP A 101 4.90 -18.86 10.26
N PRO A 102 4.01 -19.20 11.20
CA PRO A 102 3.13 -20.35 11.04
C PRO A 102 2.34 -20.27 9.73
N SER A 103 2.04 -21.42 9.13
CA SER A 103 1.31 -21.47 7.86
C SER A 103 -0.07 -20.82 7.95
N ILE A 104 -0.33 -19.90 7.04
CA ILE A 104 -1.62 -19.20 6.88
C ILE A 104 -2.37 -19.64 5.63
N ALA A 105 -1.90 -20.70 4.94
CA ALA A 105 -2.40 -21.14 3.63
C ALA A 105 -3.87 -21.56 3.62
N HIS A 106 -4.41 -21.94 4.78
CA HIS A 106 -5.78 -22.39 4.94
C HIS A 106 -6.79 -21.26 5.15
N LEU A 107 -6.34 -20.02 5.35
CA LEU A 107 -7.16 -18.85 5.65
C LEU A 107 -7.30 -17.90 4.45
N PRO A 108 -8.40 -17.14 4.34
CA PRO A 108 -8.44 -15.99 3.45
C PRO A 108 -7.44 -14.92 3.94
N VAL A 109 -6.68 -14.37 2.99
CA VAL A 109 -5.61 -13.40 3.25
C VAL A 109 -5.85 -12.14 2.44
N VAL A 110 -5.85 -10.97 3.08
CA VAL A 110 -5.86 -9.69 2.37
C VAL A 110 -4.53 -8.95 2.55
N SER A 111 -3.91 -8.61 1.43
CA SER A 111 -2.69 -7.77 1.42
C SER A 111 -3.05 -6.29 1.33
N LEU A 112 -2.53 -5.51 2.28
CA LEU A 112 -2.55 -4.05 2.25
C LEU A 112 -1.22 -3.48 1.73
N ILE A 113 -0.30 -4.35 1.33
CA ILE A 113 1.07 -4.02 0.98
C ILE A 113 1.09 -3.40 -0.42
N LYS A 114 1.82 -2.30 -0.57
CA LYS A 114 1.92 -1.55 -1.82
C LYS A 114 3.37 -1.51 -2.30
N GLY A 115 3.76 -2.52 -3.07
CA GLY A 115 5.12 -2.65 -3.59
C GLY A 115 5.28 -3.86 -4.50
N ILE A 116 6.47 -3.95 -5.10
CA ILE A 116 6.97 -5.08 -5.89
C ILE A 116 8.30 -5.50 -5.27
N GLU A 117 8.53 -6.79 -5.13
CA GLU A 117 9.76 -7.32 -4.52
C GLU A 117 10.94 -7.12 -5.48
N ARG A 118 12.08 -6.69 -4.95
CA ARG A 118 13.32 -6.56 -5.73
C ARG A 118 13.93 -7.94 -5.98
N GLY A 119 14.48 -8.12 -7.17
CA GLY A 119 15.20 -9.34 -7.56
C GLY A 119 14.29 -10.43 -8.12
N SER A 120 13.11 -10.66 -7.55
CA SER A 120 12.09 -11.54 -8.14
C SER A 120 11.14 -10.81 -9.08
N ASP A 121 10.94 -9.50 -8.83
CA ASP A 121 9.93 -8.63 -9.45
C ASP A 121 8.50 -9.15 -9.30
N GLU A 122 8.29 -9.99 -8.27
CA GLU A 122 6.98 -10.54 -7.96
C GLU A 122 6.11 -9.50 -7.23
N ARG A 123 4.82 -9.48 -7.60
CA ARG A 123 3.77 -8.79 -6.86
C ARG A 123 3.49 -9.53 -5.55
N MET A 124 2.93 -8.86 -4.58
CA MET A 124 2.67 -9.44 -3.25
C MET A 124 1.76 -10.67 -3.34
N SER A 125 0.72 -10.65 -4.19
CA SER A 125 -0.15 -11.81 -4.40
C SER A 125 0.59 -13.02 -4.96
N GLN A 126 1.59 -12.82 -5.81
CA GLN A 126 2.42 -13.91 -6.34
C GLN A 126 3.30 -14.52 -5.24
N ILE A 127 3.93 -13.68 -4.39
CA ILE A 127 4.71 -14.15 -3.24
C ILE A 127 3.83 -14.94 -2.26
N LEU A 128 2.59 -14.49 -2.03
CA LEU A 128 1.63 -15.21 -1.19
C LEU A 128 1.30 -16.59 -1.76
N ALA A 129 1.16 -16.70 -3.08
CA ALA A 129 0.90 -17.98 -3.73
C ALA A 129 2.14 -18.88 -3.76
N THR A 130 3.30 -18.35 -4.17
CA THR A 130 4.52 -19.14 -4.40
C THR A 130 5.23 -19.51 -3.10
N THR A 131 5.42 -18.58 -2.19
CA THR A 131 6.13 -18.78 -0.91
C THR A 131 5.16 -19.18 0.21
N GLY A 132 4.00 -18.51 0.29
CA GLY A 132 3.01 -18.78 1.34
C GLY A 132 2.16 -20.03 1.08
N GLY A 133 2.19 -20.60 -0.13
CA GLY A 133 1.36 -21.75 -0.52
C GLY A 133 -0.14 -21.44 -0.50
N ILE A 134 -0.52 -20.17 -0.58
CA ILE A 134 -1.91 -19.74 -0.47
C ILE A 134 -2.57 -19.84 -1.85
N SER A 135 -3.72 -20.51 -1.94
CA SER A 135 -4.50 -20.53 -3.17
C SER A 135 -4.90 -19.12 -3.62
N GLU A 136 -4.75 -18.80 -4.90
CA GLU A 136 -5.14 -17.48 -5.46
C GLU A 136 -6.58 -17.11 -5.13
N SER A 137 -7.48 -18.12 -5.04
CA SER A 137 -8.87 -17.91 -4.63
C SER A 137 -9.04 -17.42 -3.19
N ARG A 138 -8.03 -17.56 -2.34
CA ARG A 138 -8.02 -17.08 -0.94
C ARG A 138 -7.22 -15.79 -0.76
N ILE A 139 -6.60 -15.29 -1.82
CA ILE A 139 -5.83 -14.06 -1.79
C ILE A 139 -6.72 -12.90 -2.23
N ALA A 140 -6.78 -11.88 -1.40
CA ALA A 140 -7.32 -10.58 -1.74
C ALA A 140 -6.25 -9.49 -1.61
N VAL A 141 -6.40 -8.40 -2.33
CA VAL A 141 -5.57 -7.21 -2.23
C VAL A 141 -6.46 -6.00 -2.02
N LEU A 142 -6.00 -5.04 -1.19
CA LEU A 142 -6.75 -3.82 -0.92
C LEU A 142 -5.92 -2.60 -1.30
N SER A 143 -6.46 -1.76 -2.18
CA SER A 143 -5.87 -0.48 -2.55
C SER A 143 -6.94 0.57 -2.83
N GLY A 144 -6.53 1.85 -2.77
CA GLY A 144 -7.41 3.00 -2.94
C GLY A 144 -6.90 4.21 -2.17
N PRO A 145 -7.61 5.35 -2.20
CA PRO A 145 -7.25 6.54 -1.45
C PRO A 145 -7.46 6.32 0.05
N ASN A 146 -6.44 5.79 0.72
CA ASN A 146 -6.49 5.37 2.12
C ASN A 146 -5.34 5.93 2.94
N LEU A 147 -5.30 7.27 3.07
CA LEU A 147 -4.36 7.96 3.95
C LEU A 147 -4.67 7.62 5.41
N ALA A 148 -3.77 6.90 6.06
CA ALA A 148 -3.98 6.34 7.39
C ALA A 148 -4.44 7.37 8.43
N ARG A 149 -3.87 8.59 8.41
CA ARG A 149 -4.24 9.66 9.36
C ARG A 149 -5.66 10.19 9.16
N GLU A 150 -6.21 10.14 7.96
CA GLU A 150 -7.58 10.56 7.66
C GLU A 150 -8.56 9.49 8.13
N ILE A 151 -8.27 8.22 7.83
CA ILE A 151 -9.06 7.08 8.30
C ILE A 151 -9.04 6.96 9.83
N ALA A 152 -7.90 7.26 10.48
CA ALA A 152 -7.81 7.33 11.93
C ALA A 152 -8.74 8.38 12.57
N ARG A 153 -9.12 9.40 11.80
CA ARG A 153 -10.11 10.44 12.19
C ARG A 153 -11.53 10.10 11.74
N GLU A 154 -11.74 8.87 11.31
CA GLU A 154 -13.02 8.37 10.81
C GLU A 154 -13.59 9.20 9.63
N GLN A 155 -12.71 9.81 8.82
CA GLN A 155 -13.15 10.53 7.63
C GLN A 155 -13.64 9.55 6.55
N PRO A 156 -14.74 9.89 5.85
CA PRO A 156 -15.27 9.04 4.80
C PRO A 156 -14.23 8.70 3.73
N CYS A 157 -14.07 7.42 3.44
CA CYS A 157 -13.14 6.94 2.41
C CYS A 157 -13.68 5.70 1.71
N ALA A 158 -13.09 5.38 0.58
CA ALA A 158 -13.44 4.21 -0.21
C ALA A 158 -12.19 3.51 -0.73
N SER A 159 -12.22 2.18 -0.80
CA SER A 159 -11.12 1.37 -1.35
C SER A 159 -11.65 0.22 -2.18
N VAL A 160 -10.78 -0.36 -3.01
CA VAL A 160 -11.07 -1.55 -3.81
C VAL A 160 -10.44 -2.75 -3.14
N ILE A 161 -11.22 -3.82 -3.03
CA ILE A 161 -10.77 -5.16 -2.62
C ILE A 161 -10.85 -6.06 -3.85
N ALA A 162 -9.71 -6.52 -4.33
CA ALA A 162 -9.66 -7.39 -5.50
C ALA A 162 -9.22 -8.80 -5.12
N SER A 163 -9.90 -9.80 -5.67
CA SER A 163 -9.57 -11.22 -5.53
C SER A 163 -10.00 -11.98 -6.77
N ALA A 164 -9.30 -13.05 -7.13
CA ALA A 164 -9.74 -13.97 -8.17
C ALA A 164 -11.10 -14.63 -7.82
N SER A 165 -11.38 -14.80 -6.51
CA SER A 165 -12.66 -15.25 -5.98
C SER A 165 -13.52 -14.05 -5.54
N GLU A 166 -14.69 -13.90 -6.15
CA GLU A 166 -15.67 -12.89 -5.73
C GLU A 166 -16.17 -13.12 -4.30
N GLU A 167 -16.27 -14.38 -3.87
CA GLU A 167 -16.65 -14.74 -2.50
C GLU A 167 -15.65 -14.21 -1.50
N THR A 168 -14.35 -14.43 -1.73
CA THR A 168 -13.25 -13.91 -0.89
C THR A 168 -13.23 -12.39 -0.87
N ALA A 169 -13.42 -11.74 -2.04
CA ALA A 169 -13.48 -10.28 -2.09
C ALA A 169 -14.64 -9.71 -1.26
N ARG A 170 -15.82 -10.35 -1.33
CA ARG A 170 -17.01 -9.97 -0.56
C ARG A 170 -16.84 -10.25 0.93
N GLU A 171 -16.26 -11.38 1.30
CA GLU A 171 -15.95 -11.72 2.69
C GLU A 171 -15.03 -10.67 3.32
N VAL A 172 -13.91 -10.34 2.65
CA VAL A 172 -12.99 -9.29 3.13
C VAL A 172 -13.68 -7.91 3.17
N ALA A 173 -14.56 -7.61 2.24
CA ALA A 173 -15.36 -6.37 2.26
C ALA A 173 -16.27 -6.30 3.50
N LEU A 174 -16.84 -7.42 3.93
CA LEU A 174 -17.63 -7.48 5.16
C LEU A 174 -16.79 -7.25 6.42
N TRP A 175 -15.53 -7.70 6.46
CA TRP A 175 -14.64 -7.39 7.58
C TRP A 175 -14.41 -5.87 7.73
N CYS A 176 -14.40 -5.15 6.61
CA CYS A 176 -14.15 -3.72 6.53
C CYS A 176 -15.41 -2.84 6.72
N SER A 177 -16.50 -3.38 7.25
CA SER A 177 -17.80 -2.69 7.37
C SER A 177 -17.83 -1.62 8.49
N ALA A 178 -16.91 -0.65 8.43
CA ALA A 178 -16.98 0.53 9.31
C ALA A 178 -17.86 1.64 8.66
N PRO A 179 -18.56 2.46 9.45
CA PRO A 179 -19.51 3.46 8.92
C PRO A 179 -18.90 4.47 7.96
N TYR A 180 -17.60 4.73 8.08
CA TYR A 180 -16.85 5.70 7.28
C TYR A 180 -15.99 5.05 6.19
N PHE A 181 -16.01 3.71 6.04
CA PHE A 181 -15.21 2.99 5.05
C PHE A 181 -16.11 2.23 4.07
N ARG A 182 -16.01 2.58 2.79
CA ARG A 182 -16.74 1.91 1.72
C ARG A 182 -15.83 1.01 0.90
N ALA A 183 -16.06 -0.29 0.95
CA ALA A 183 -15.36 -1.27 0.10
C ALA A 183 -16.11 -1.44 -1.24
N TYR A 184 -15.34 -1.47 -2.33
CA TYR A 184 -15.76 -1.92 -3.65
C TYR A 184 -15.02 -3.21 -3.99
N VAL A 185 -15.63 -4.13 -4.68
CA VAL A 185 -15.02 -5.40 -5.06
C VAL A 185 -14.60 -5.39 -6.53
N SER A 186 -13.51 -6.11 -6.84
CA SER A 186 -12.98 -6.29 -8.20
C SER A 186 -12.42 -7.69 -8.37
N ARG A 187 -12.24 -8.14 -9.62
CA ARG A 187 -11.51 -9.36 -9.94
C ARG A 187 -10.09 -9.08 -10.44
N ASP A 188 -9.76 -7.85 -10.75
CA ASP A 188 -8.46 -7.44 -11.27
C ASP A 188 -7.44 -7.24 -10.14
N VAL A 189 -6.92 -8.34 -9.61
CA VAL A 189 -5.86 -8.35 -8.58
C VAL A 189 -4.61 -7.64 -9.11
N THR A 190 -4.21 -7.94 -10.35
CA THR A 190 -3.01 -7.38 -10.97
C THR A 190 -3.09 -5.86 -11.06
N GLY A 191 -4.19 -5.33 -11.57
CA GLY A 191 -4.36 -3.88 -11.72
C GLY A 191 -4.38 -3.15 -10.40
N VAL A 192 -5.05 -3.69 -9.38
CA VAL A 192 -5.13 -3.07 -8.05
C VAL A 192 -3.75 -3.06 -7.36
N GLU A 193 -2.95 -4.13 -7.48
CA GLU A 193 -1.60 -4.18 -6.93
C GLU A 193 -0.64 -3.24 -7.65
N VAL A 194 -0.61 -3.29 -8.99
CA VAL A 194 0.29 -2.44 -9.80
C VAL A 194 -0.01 -0.96 -9.56
N ALA A 195 -1.29 -0.58 -9.57
CA ALA A 195 -1.69 0.79 -9.27
C ALA A 195 -1.22 1.22 -7.88
N GLY A 196 -1.48 0.41 -6.85
CA GLY A 196 -1.09 0.69 -5.47
C GLY A 196 0.43 0.78 -5.26
N ALA A 197 1.22 -0.03 -5.98
CA ALA A 197 2.67 -0.01 -5.91
C ALA A 197 3.25 1.22 -6.64
N MET A 198 2.85 1.42 -7.89
CA MET A 198 3.41 2.44 -8.78
C MET A 198 3.06 3.87 -8.39
N LYS A 199 1.87 4.11 -7.80
CA LYS A 199 1.52 5.46 -7.31
C LYS A 199 2.59 6.05 -6.38
N ASN A 200 3.27 5.20 -5.61
CA ASN A 200 4.32 5.62 -4.68
C ASN A 200 5.56 6.14 -5.43
N VAL A 201 5.88 5.54 -6.56
CA VAL A 201 6.96 5.99 -7.47
C VAL A 201 6.62 7.37 -8.04
N ILE A 202 5.40 7.52 -8.57
CA ILE A 202 4.93 8.78 -9.15
C ILE A 202 4.85 9.87 -8.07
N ALA A 203 4.42 9.55 -6.85
CA ALA A 203 4.36 10.51 -5.75
C ALA A 203 5.74 11.07 -5.38
N ILE A 204 6.83 10.28 -5.48
CA ILE A 204 8.19 10.80 -5.29
C ILE A 204 8.51 11.80 -6.40
N ALA A 205 8.23 11.50 -7.66
CA ALA A 205 8.50 12.40 -8.78
C ALA A 205 7.71 13.71 -8.68
N VAL A 206 6.43 13.64 -8.30
CA VAL A 206 5.59 14.83 -8.08
C VAL A 206 6.07 15.64 -6.88
N GLY A 207 6.48 14.99 -5.81
CA GLY A 207 7.12 15.62 -4.66
C GLY A 207 8.39 16.35 -5.03
N ALA A 208 9.25 15.72 -5.85
CA ALA A 208 10.48 16.32 -6.33
C ALA A 208 10.23 17.60 -7.15
N ALA A 209 9.25 17.58 -8.04
CA ALA A 209 8.83 18.75 -8.78
C ALA A 209 8.34 19.87 -7.84
N ALA A 210 7.61 19.53 -6.79
CA ALA A 210 7.20 20.51 -5.77
C ALA A 210 8.40 21.09 -4.99
N GLY A 211 9.40 20.26 -4.65
CA GLY A 211 10.63 20.70 -3.98
C GLY A 211 11.48 21.63 -4.85
N LEU A 212 11.48 21.42 -6.18
CA LEU A 212 12.09 22.32 -7.16
C LEU A 212 11.32 23.62 -7.40
N GLY A 213 10.15 23.81 -6.74
CA GLY A 213 9.32 25.00 -6.89
C GLY A 213 8.38 25.00 -8.10
N TYR A 214 8.21 23.88 -8.80
CA TYR A 214 7.26 23.79 -9.90
C TYR A 214 5.80 23.84 -9.43
N GLY A 215 4.97 24.57 -10.19
CA GLY A 215 3.56 24.80 -9.89
C GLY A 215 2.63 23.63 -10.26
N ASP A 216 1.33 23.89 -10.15
CA ASP A 216 0.27 22.90 -10.30
C ASP A 216 0.19 22.29 -11.71
N ASN A 217 0.47 23.06 -12.76
CA ASN A 217 0.47 22.55 -14.13
C ASN A 217 1.50 21.44 -14.33
N THR A 218 2.71 21.62 -13.82
CA THR A 218 3.78 20.61 -13.89
C THR A 218 3.40 19.38 -13.08
N ARG A 219 2.87 19.57 -11.86
CA ARG A 219 2.44 18.46 -10.99
C ARG A 219 1.28 17.68 -11.62
N ALA A 220 0.29 18.36 -12.19
CA ALA A 220 -0.82 17.72 -12.91
C ALA A 220 -0.32 16.92 -14.12
N SER A 221 0.61 17.47 -14.90
CA SER A 221 1.22 16.78 -16.04
C SER A 221 1.95 15.51 -15.61
N LEU A 222 2.73 15.56 -14.51
CA LEU A 222 3.42 14.40 -13.97
C LEU A 222 2.44 13.33 -13.45
N ILE A 223 1.34 13.73 -12.81
CA ILE A 223 0.29 12.79 -12.36
C ILE A 223 -0.34 12.09 -13.55
N THR A 224 -0.73 12.84 -14.60
CA THR A 224 -1.35 12.29 -15.80
C THR A 224 -0.40 11.35 -16.55
N ARG A 225 0.85 11.78 -16.75
CA ARG A 225 1.87 10.93 -17.40
C ARG A 225 2.23 9.72 -16.55
N GLY A 226 2.27 9.90 -15.23
CA GLY A 226 2.47 8.81 -14.28
C GLY A 226 1.35 7.77 -14.34
N LEU A 227 0.10 8.21 -14.43
CA LEU A 227 -1.02 7.29 -14.64
C LEU A 227 -0.88 6.49 -15.94
N ALA A 228 -0.43 7.14 -17.03
CA ALA A 228 -0.17 6.45 -18.29
C ALA A 228 0.95 5.41 -18.18
N GLU A 229 2.02 5.66 -17.39
CA GLU A 229 3.05 4.66 -17.10
C GLU A 229 2.48 3.49 -16.28
N ILE A 230 1.72 3.78 -15.23
CA ILE A 230 1.06 2.78 -14.40
C ILE A 230 0.16 1.87 -15.25
N THR A 231 -0.66 2.48 -16.10
CA THR A 231 -1.57 1.75 -17.01
C THR A 231 -0.79 0.87 -17.97
N ARG A 232 0.29 1.40 -18.58
CA ARG A 232 1.12 0.64 -19.53
C ARG A 232 1.74 -0.58 -18.87
N LEU A 233 2.32 -0.42 -17.67
CA LEU A 233 2.87 -1.54 -16.92
C LEU A 233 1.78 -2.55 -16.56
N GLY A 234 0.66 -2.08 -16.01
CA GLY A 234 -0.41 -2.97 -15.56
C GLY A 234 -1.02 -3.78 -16.69
N VAL A 235 -1.31 -3.15 -17.84
CA VAL A 235 -1.85 -3.84 -19.02
C VAL A 235 -0.84 -4.86 -19.56
N ALA A 236 0.45 -4.55 -19.57
CA ALA A 236 1.48 -5.50 -19.97
C ALA A 236 1.58 -6.72 -19.01
N LEU A 237 1.15 -6.55 -17.76
CA LEU A 237 1.06 -7.62 -16.76
C LEU A 237 -0.33 -8.30 -16.72
N GLY A 238 -1.24 -7.96 -17.65
CA GLY A 238 -2.56 -8.58 -17.79
C GLY A 238 -3.67 -7.91 -16.97
N ALA A 239 -3.48 -6.67 -16.50
CA ALA A 239 -4.52 -5.91 -15.81
C ALA A 239 -5.55 -5.31 -16.76
N GLU A 240 -6.74 -5.04 -16.23
CA GLU A 240 -7.80 -4.32 -16.93
C GLU A 240 -7.52 -2.82 -16.96
N THR A 241 -7.58 -2.20 -18.15
CA THR A 241 -7.37 -0.74 -18.31
C THR A 241 -8.31 0.10 -17.44
N SER A 242 -9.55 -0.34 -17.26
CA SER A 242 -10.58 0.33 -16.46
C SER A 242 -10.19 0.50 -14.98
N THR A 243 -9.39 -0.41 -14.43
CA THR A 243 -8.92 -0.35 -13.03
C THR A 243 -8.13 0.92 -12.74
N PHE A 244 -7.35 1.39 -13.72
CA PHE A 244 -6.50 2.58 -13.55
C PHE A 244 -7.27 3.90 -13.54
N ALA A 245 -8.46 3.96 -14.12
CA ALA A 245 -9.36 5.12 -14.02
C ALA A 245 -10.16 5.14 -12.69
N GLY A 246 -10.14 4.04 -11.93
CA GLY A 246 -10.91 3.86 -10.69
C GLY A 246 -10.19 4.34 -9.43
N LEU A 247 -10.75 3.93 -8.27
CA LEU A 247 -10.25 4.28 -6.94
C LEU A 247 -8.82 3.78 -6.68
N ALA A 248 -8.50 2.54 -7.10
CA ALA A 248 -7.17 1.97 -6.90
C ALA A 248 -6.10 2.62 -7.79
N GLY A 249 -6.47 3.13 -8.96
CA GLY A 249 -5.60 3.85 -9.89
C GLY A 249 -5.60 5.36 -9.65
N MET A 250 -6.39 6.10 -10.43
CA MET A 250 -6.48 7.56 -10.37
C MET A 250 -6.76 8.08 -8.96
N GLY A 251 -7.71 7.48 -8.23
CA GLY A 251 -8.11 7.96 -6.91
C GLY A 251 -6.94 7.93 -5.91
N ASP A 252 -6.24 6.80 -5.80
CA ASP A 252 -5.11 6.64 -4.88
C ASP A 252 -3.87 7.44 -5.34
N LEU A 253 -3.66 7.55 -6.65
CA LEU A 253 -2.58 8.35 -7.22
C LEU A 253 -2.75 9.83 -6.87
N VAL A 254 -3.92 10.42 -7.13
CA VAL A 254 -4.21 11.83 -6.83
C VAL A 254 -4.09 12.09 -5.33
N ALA A 255 -4.72 11.27 -4.47
CA ALA A 255 -4.64 11.42 -3.03
C ALA A 255 -3.19 11.37 -2.52
N THR A 256 -2.36 10.47 -3.09
CA THR A 256 -0.97 10.29 -2.67
C THR A 256 -0.07 11.42 -3.16
N CYS A 257 -0.29 11.95 -4.36
CA CYS A 257 0.52 13.01 -4.96
C CYS A 257 0.16 14.41 -4.43
N ALA A 258 -1.09 14.64 -4.01
CA ALA A 258 -1.55 15.94 -3.53
C ALA A 258 -1.37 16.13 -2.01
N SER A 259 -1.25 15.05 -1.24
CA SER A 259 -1.27 15.13 0.22
C SER A 259 0.12 15.27 0.84
N PRO A 260 0.34 16.25 1.74
CA PRO A 260 1.54 16.34 2.54
C PRO A 260 1.68 15.21 3.57
N LEU A 261 0.63 14.40 3.76
CA LEU A 261 0.66 13.19 4.59
C LEU A 261 1.36 12.03 3.87
N SER A 262 1.51 12.09 2.55
CA SER A 262 2.20 11.07 1.77
C SER A 262 3.70 11.07 2.05
N ARG A 263 4.21 9.95 2.56
CA ARG A 263 5.64 9.75 2.81
C ARG A 263 6.47 9.83 1.53
N ASN A 264 5.96 9.25 0.44
CA ASN A 264 6.64 9.27 -0.85
C ASN A 264 6.67 10.68 -1.44
N PHE A 265 5.59 11.45 -1.33
CA PHE A 265 5.58 12.86 -1.73
C PHE A 265 6.60 13.68 -0.91
N ARG A 266 6.64 13.51 0.42
CA ARG A 266 7.61 14.20 1.29
C ARG A 266 9.04 13.81 0.97
N LEU A 267 9.31 12.53 0.72
CA LEU A 267 10.64 12.07 0.29
C LEU A 267 11.07 12.77 -1.00
N GLY A 268 10.19 12.78 -2.01
CA GLY A 268 10.45 13.46 -3.27
C GLY A 268 10.69 14.95 -3.08
N LYS A 269 9.87 15.61 -2.25
CA LYS A 269 10.02 17.04 -1.96
C LYS A 269 11.37 17.36 -1.35
N ALA A 270 11.81 16.59 -0.37
CA ALA A 270 13.13 16.73 0.24
C ALA A 270 14.28 16.56 -0.78
N LEU A 271 14.17 15.58 -1.68
CA LEU A 271 15.12 15.41 -2.79
C LEU A 271 15.12 16.63 -3.72
N GLY A 272 13.95 17.17 -4.06
CA GLY A 272 13.82 18.38 -4.88
C GLY A 272 14.39 19.64 -4.22
N GLU A 273 14.35 19.71 -2.90
CA GLU A 273 14.97 20.77 -2.08
C GLU A 273 16.49 20.60 -1.93
N GLY A 274 17.09 19.59 -2.56
CA GLY A 274 18.53 19.36 -2.59
C GLY A 274 19.09 18.42 -1.53
N GLN A 275 18.23 17.78 -0.72
CA GLN A 275 18.69 16.78 0.25
C GLN A 275 19.16 15.50 -0.47
N SER A 276 20.18 14.85 0.07
CA SER A 276 20.55 13.49 -0.34
C SER A 276 19.44 12.48 -0.04
N LEU A 277 19.47 11.31 -0.67
CA LEU A 277 18.48 10.25 -0.40
C LEU A 277 18.51 9.82 1.07
N GLU A 278 19.67 9.81 1.70
CA GLU A 278 19.83 9.42 3.11
C GLU A 278 19.19 10.45 4.04
N GLU A 279 19.48 11.73 3.86
CA GLU A 279 18.88 12.84 4.61
C GLU A 279 17.36 12.89 4.42
N ALA A 280 16.89 12.75 3.18
CA ALA A 280 15.46 12.73 2.86
C ALA A 280 14.73 11.54 3.52
N ARG A 281 15.35 10.36 3.58
CA ARG A 281 14.81 9.21 4.31
C ARG A 281 14.75 9.44 5.81
N ALA A 282 15.81 10.01 6.39
CA ALA A 282 15.85 10.34 7.81
C ALA A 282 14.77 11.36 8.18
N SER A 283 14.54 12.38 7.35
CA SER A 283 13.51 13.40 7.58
C SER A 283 12.07 12.86 7.52
N VAL A 284 11.83 11.82 6.70
CA VAL A 284 10.52 11.16 6.61
C VAL A 284 10.25 10.22 7.80
N GLY A 285 11.29 9.64 8.40
CA GLY A 285 11.25 8.84 9.63
C GLY A 285 10.55 7.48 9.52
N GLN A 286 10.06 7.10 8.35
CA GLN A 286 9.35 5.84 8.10
C GLN A 286 9.66 5.33 6.68
N THR A 287 9.41 4.04 6.42
CA THR A 287 9.65 3.42 5.13
C THR A 287 8.86 4.09 4.01
N ALA A 288 9.56 4.51 2.95
CA ALA A 288 8.98 4.98 1.70
C ALA A 288 9.15 3.87 0.64
N GLU A 289 8.07 3.17 0.33
CA GLU A 289 8.06 2.00 -0.56
C GLU A 289 8.33 2.35 -2.04
N GLY A 290 8.22 3.62 -2.41
CA GLY A 290 8.38 4.06 -3.81
C GLY A 290 9.79 3.82 -4.36
N VAL A 291 10.85 3.95 -3.54
CA VAL A 291 12.23 3.76 -4.02
C VAL A 291 12.52 2.29 -4.35
N PRO A 292 12.32 1.30 -3.44
CA PRO A 292 12.52 -0.10 -3.81
C PRO A 292 11.59 -0.54 -4.95
N THR A 293 10.35 -0.06 -4.98
CA THR A 293 9.40 -0.35 -6.07
C THR A 293 9.91 0.21 -7.42
N ALA A 294 10.45 1.44 -7.46
CA ALA A 294 10.98 2.02 -8.69
C ALA A 294 12.10 1.17 -9.30
N ARG A 295 12.98 0.61 -8.45
CA ARG A 295 14.06 -0.27 -8.89
C ARG A 295 13.52 -1.57 -9.51
N ALA A 296 12.64 -2.28 -8.78
CA ALA A 296 12.03 -3.50 -9.28
C ALA A 296 11.27 -3.27 -10.60
N VAL A 297 10.49 -2.18 -10.66
CA VAL A 297 9.74 -1.83 -11.87
C VAL A 297 10.64 -1.42 -13.03
N ALA A 298 11.77 -0.75 -12.79
CA ALA A 298 12.72 -0.41 -13.86
C ALA A 298 13.36 -1.67 -14.45
N GLU A 299 13.75 -2.65 -13.61
CA GLU A 299 14.26 -3.96 -14.04
C GLU A 299 13.19 -4.73 -14.85
N LEU A 300 11.95 -4.77 -14.37
CA LEU A 300 10.83 -5.39 -15.07
C LEU A 300 10.53 -4.70 -16.41
N ALA A 301 10.59 -3.36 -16.45
CA ALA A 301 10.36 -2.58 -17.67
C ALA A 301 11.43 -2.84 -18.73
N GLU A 302 12.70 -2.97 -18.33
CA GLU A 302 13.80 -3.32 -19.24
C GLU A 302 13.59 -4.69 -19.88
N ARG A 303 13.24 -5.70 -19.07
CA ARG A 303 12.96 -7.06 -19.57
C ARG A 303 11.75 -7.13 -20.50
N SER A 304 10.74 -6.31 -20.20
CA SER A 304 9.48 -6.27 -20.96
C SER A 304 9.48 -5.22 -22.08
N GLN A 305 10.60 -4.54 -22.31
CA GLN A 305 10.75 -3.47 -23.31
C GLN A 305 9.70 -2.33 -23.16
N LEU A 306 9.32 -2.01 -21.93
CA LEU A 306 8.36 -0.95 -21.63
C LEU A 306 9.05 0.40 -21.44
N ASP A 307 8.46 1.46 -22.04
CA ASP A 307 8.93 2.85 -21.83
C ASP A 307 8.23 3.46 -20.61
N LEU A 308 8.95 3.50 -19.49
CA LEU A 308 8.51 4.07 -18.21
C LEU A 308 9.47 5.21 -17.79
N PRO A 309 9.41 6.38 -18.48
CA PRO A 309 10.40 7.43 -18.32
C PRO A 309 10.44 8.06 -16.91
N ILE A 310 9.31 8.24 -16.21
CA ILE A 310 9.30 8.81 -14.86
C ILE A 310 9.94 7.84 -13.87
N THR A 311 9.61 6.56 -13.98
CA THR A 311 10.23 5.50 -13.16
C THR A 311 11.74 5.43 -13.36
N ARG A 312 12.19 5.43 -14.62
CA ARG A 312 13.61 5.40 -14.96
C ARG A 312 14.36 6.64 -14.46
N ALA A 313 13.74 7.82 -14.62
CA ALA A 313 14.27 9.08 -14.12
C ALA A 313 14.47 9.07 -12.60
N LEU A 314 13.52 8.51 -11.85
CA LEU A 314 13.67 8.36 -10.41
C LEU A 314 14.83 7.44 -10.04
N VAL A 315 15.00 6.30 -10.73
CA VAL A 315 16.14 5.39 -10.50
C VAL A 315 17.46 6.08 -10.81
N ASP A 316 17.55 6.88 -11.88
CA ASP A 316 18.74 7.67 -12.20
C ASP A 316 19.14 8.64 -11.08
N VAL A 317 18.15 9.28 -10.43
CA VAL A 317 18.40 10.17 -9.29
C VAL A 317 18.86 9.38 -8.06
N VAL A 318 18.13 8.32 -7.68
CA VAL A 318 18.36 7.64 -6.39
C VAL A 318 19.54 6.67 -6.39
N ASP A 319 19.93 6.13 -7.54
CA ASP A 319 21.01 5.13 -7.67
C ASP A 319 22.25 5.66 -8.36
N ARG A 320 22.08 6.56 -9.33
CA ARG A 320 23.21 7.12 -10.10
C ARG A 320 23.59 8.53 -9.65
N GLY A 321 22.88 9.09 -8.67
CA GLY A 321 23.15 10.42 -8.13
C GLY A 321 22.98 11.55 -9.16
N ARG A 322 22.18 11.34 -10.23
CA ARG A 322 21.94 12.38 -11.23
C ARG A 322 21.19 13.56 -10.61
N ASN A 323 21.50 14.76 -11.06
CA ASN A 323 20.84 15.96 -10.58
C ASN A 323 19.34 15.92 -10.92
N ILE A 324 18.51 16.09 -9.88
CA ILE A 324 17.06 15.96 -10.01
C ILE A 324 16.46 17.04 -10.92
N ALA A 325 17.02 18.26 -10.94
CA ALA A 325 16.56 19.33 -11.81
C ALA A 325 16.87 19.05 -13.28
N GLU A 326 18.06 18.50 -13.58
CA GLU A 326 18.45 18.09 -14.93
C GLU A 326 17.55 16.96 -15.45
N VAL A 327 17.31 15.94 -14.60
CA VAL A 327 16.45 14.80 -14.95
C VAL A 327 15.00 15.26 -15.17
N THR A 328 14.49 16.16 -14.35
CA THR A 328 13.14 16.72 -14.51
C THR A 328 13.03 17.54 -15.79
N SER A 329 14.03 18.39 -16.08
CA SER A 329 14.09 19.15 -17.33
C SER A 329 14.11 18.23 -18.56
N ALA A 330 14.90 17.17 -18.52
CA ALA A 330 14.97 16.18 -19.60
C ALA A 330 13.63 15.44 -19.82
N LEU A 331 12.87 15.16 -18.76
CA LEU A 331 11.53 14.59 -18.88
C LEU A 331 10.56 15.54 -19.59
N LEU A 332 10.63 16.83 -19.26
CA LEU A 332 9.74 17.86 -19.84
C LEU A 332 10.10 18.21 -21.29
N SER A 333 11.37 18.03 -21.70
CA SER A 333 11.86 18.35 -23.05
C SER A 333 11.78 17.18 -24.05
N ARG A 334 11.14 16.06 -23.69
CA ARG A 334 10.97 14.91 -24.60
C ARG A 334 10.21 15.32 -25.88
N SER A 335 10.56 14.68 -26.99
CA SER A 335 9.93 14.92 -28.31
C SER A 335 8.41 14.81 -28.26
N VAL A 336 7.75 15.63 -29.07
CA VAL A 336 6.28 15.60 -29.25
C VAL A 336 5.81 14.19 -29.60
N ARG A 337 4.79 13.70 -28.90
CA ARG A 337 4.14 12.41 -29.15
C ARG A 337 2.62 12.62 -29.20
N PHE A 338 1.93 11.72 -29.88
CA PHE A 338 0.46 11.63 -29.75
C PHE A 338 0.09 11.22 -28.33
N GLU A 339 -0.99 11.83 -27.84
CA GLU A 339 -1.53 11.52 -26.52
C GLU A 339 -2.45 10.29 -26.55
#